data_a90036feacc78be28730c6282a99c8f6
#
_entry.id   a90036feacc78be28730c6282a99c8f6
#
_cell.length_a   1.000
_cell.length_b   1.000
_cell.length_c   1.000
_cell.angle_alpha   90.00
_cell.angle_beta   90.00
_cell.angle_gamma   90.00
#
_symmetry.space_group_name_H-M   'P 1'
#
loop_
_entity.id
_entity.type
_entity.pdbx_description
1 polymer ?
#
loop_
_entity_poly.entity_id
_entity_poly.type
_entity_poly.pdbx_seq_one_letter_code
_entity_poly.pdbx_strand_id
1 'polypeptide(L)'
;MKIQCNECEAVFKSSRIKIRKEKITDKIIRYYYTCPKCKFKYVISYEDDEIRENIKRIKELDREAASATDNNEIVNLMKKRNNLKNRNLEKSDQYMVVFTGV
;
A
#
# COMPACT_ATOMS: atom_id res chain seq x y z
N MET A 1 16.71 7.86 6.70
CA MET A 1 16.78 7.19 5.40
C MET A 1 16.70 8.24 4.29
N LYS A 2 17.59 8.14 3.31
CA LYS A 2 17.63 9.08 2.19
C LYS A 2 17.06 8.44 0.93
N ILE A 3 16.36 9.22 0.12
CA ILE A 3 15.76 8.80 -1.14
C ILE A 3 16.34 9.63 -2.26
N GLN A 4 16.68 9.00 -3.37
CA GLN A 4 17.14 9.68 -4.56
C GLN A 4 16.05 9.69 -5.62
N CYS A 5 15.79 10.86 -6.19
CA CYS A 5 14.88 11.00 -7.33
C CYS A 5 15.57 10.53 -8.61
N ASN A 6 14.95 9.61 -9.35
CA ASN A 6 15.51 9.09 -10.60
C ASN A 6 15.46 10.10 -11.75
N GLU A 7 14.58 11.11 -11.65
CA GLU A 7 14.41 12.09 -12.73
C GLU A 7 15.38 13.28 -12.61
N CYS A 8 15.61 13.79 -11.40
CA CYS A 8 16.49 14.95 -11.19
C CYS A 8 17.71 14.64 -10.34
N GLU A 9 17.88 13.41 -9.91
CA GLU A 9 18.99 12.92 -9.08
C GLU A 9 19.13 13.62 -7.72
N ALA A 10 18.15 14.45 -7.33
CA ALA A 10 18.15 15.07 -6.01
C ALA A 10 18.03 14.01 -4.90
N VAL A 11 18.78 14.20 -3.82
CA VAL A 11 18.73 13.34 -2.65
C VAL A 11 18.02 14.09 -1.54
N PHE A 12 17.06 13.45 -0.88
CA PHE A 12 16.29 14.05 0.21
C PHE A 12 15.97 13.02 1.28
N LYS A 13 15.64 13.49 2.48
CA LYS A 13 15.25 12.62 3.58
C LYS A 13 13.83 12.09 3.38
N SER A 14 13.59 10.83 3.73
CA SER A 14 12.25 10.23 3.65
C SER A 14 11.21 10.99 4.48
N SER A 15 11.63 11.68 5.55
CA SER A 15 10.76 12.53 6.37
C SER A 15 10.19 13.74 5.63
N ARG A 16 10.79 14.14 4.51
CA ARG A 16 10.29 15.25 3.65
C ARG A 16 9.22 14.81 2.68
N ILE A 17 8.97 13.50 2.57
CA ILE A 17 7.93 12.95 1.70
C ILE A 17 6.59 13.06 2.41
N LYS A 18 5.60 13.64 1.69
CA LYS A 18 4.19 13.61 2.11
C LYS A 18 3.43 12.72 1.16
N ILE A 19 2.90 11.62 1.67
CA ILE A 19 2.05 10.74 0.87
C ILE A 19 0.70 11.43 0.69
N ARG A 20 0.31 11.63 -0.57
CA ARG A 20 -0.95 12.24 -0.95
C ARG A 20 -1.85 11.20 -1.59
N LYS A 21 -3.14 11.49 -1.62
CA LYS A 21 -4.13 10.63 -2.28
C LYS A 21 -4.98 11.46 -3.22
N GLU A 22 -5.36 10.83 -4.34
CA GLU A 22 -6.29 11.43 -5.30
C GLU A 22 -7.29 10.38 -5.80
N LYS A 23 -8.51 10.81 -6.05
CA LYS A 23 -9.53 9.94 -6.65
C LYS A 23 -9.29 9.83 -8.16
N ILE A 24 -9.14 8.60 -8.63
CA ILE A 24 -9.07 8.30 -10.07
C ILE A 24 -10.48 8.07 -10.61
N THR A 25 -11.28 7.32 -9.85
CA THR A 25 -12.72 7.10 -10.11
C THR A 25 -13.45 7.21 -8.77
N ASP A 26 -14.78 7.09 -8.79
CA ASP A 26 -15.59 7.09 -7.56
C ASP A 26 -15.16 6.01 -6.56
N LYS A 27 -14.53 4.93 -7.04
CA LYS A 27 -14.18 3.77 -6.22
C LYS A 27 -12.68 3.55 -6.05
N ILE A 28 -11.84 4.20 -6.86
CA ILE A 28 -10.39 3.95 -6.88
C ILE A 28 -9.64 5.19 -6.45
N ILE A 29 -8.75 5.03 -5.46
CA ILE A 29 -7.89 6.06 -4.91
C ILE A 29 -6.45 5.71 -5.26
N ARG A 30 -5.68 6.70 -5.73
CA ARG A 30 -4.24 6.59 -5.97
C ARG A 30 -3.48 7.25 -4.83
N TYR A 31 -2.48 6.54 -4.29
CA TYR A 31 -1.53 7.10 -3.34
C TYR A 31 -0.22 7.42 -4.04
N TYR A 32 0.29 8.60 -3.81
CA TYR A 32 1.51 9.08 -4.48
C TYR A 32 2.27 10.08 -3.61
N TYR A 33 3.53 10.35 -4.01
CA TYR A 33 4.29 11.48 -3.50
C TYR A 33 5.00 12.18 -4.66
N THR A 34 5.46 13.41 -4.44
CA THR A 34 6.20 14.18 -5.43
C THR A 34 7.59 14.48 -4.94
N CYS A 35 8.57 14.49 -5.87
CA CYS A 35 9.92 14.94 -5.56
C CYS A 35 9.88 16.40 -5.08
N PRO A 36 10.51 16.76 -3.94
CA PRO A 36 10.51 18.13 -3.45
C PRO A 36 11.16 19.13 -4.40
N LYS A 37 12.06 18.68 -5.28
CA LYS A 37 12.82 19.54 -6.17
C LYS A 37 12.20 19.63 -7.56
N CYS A 38 12.02 18.51 -8.27
CA CYS A 38 11.53 18.52 -9.65
C CYS A 38 10.02 18.31 -9.79
N LYS A 39 9.34 17.97 -8.68
CA LYS A 39 7.89 17.71 -8.63
C LYS A 39 7.43 16.48 -9.42
N PHE A 40 8.34 15.58 -9.80
CA PHE A 40 7.96 14.34 -10.44
C PHE A 40 7.07 13.52 -9.50
N LYS A 41 5.97 12.97 -10.04
CA LYS A 41 4.99 12.19 -9.28
C LYS A 41 5.39 10.71 -9.24
N TYR A 42 5.60 10.18 -8.03
CA TYR A 42 5.85 8.76 -7.80
C TYR A 42 4.62 8.09 -7.24
N VAL A 43 3.99 7.22 -8.02
CA VAL A 43 2.82 6.47 -7.60
C VAL A 43 3.25 5.30 -6.71
N ILE A 44 2.64 5.20 -5.52
CA ILE A 44 2.96 4.17 -4.53
C ILE A 44 2.04 2.96 -4.70
N SER A 45 0.73 3.22 -4.70
CA SER A 45 -0.27 2.16 -4.72
C SER A 45 -1.65 2.69 -5.11
N TYR A 46 -2.56 1.74 -5.33
CA TYR A 46 -3.98 2.02 -5.54
C TYR A 46 -4.80 1.31 -4.48
N GLU A 47 -5.96 1.87 -4.19
CA GLU A 47 -6.89 1.32 -3.21
C GLU A 47 -8.31 1.42 -3.76
N ASP A 48 -9.07 0.33 -3.61
CA ASP A 48 -10.51 0.30 -3.88
C ASP A 48 -11.27 -0.16 -2.63
N ASP A 49 -12.58 -0.33 -2.73
CA ASP A 49 -13.40 -0.74 -1.58
C ASP A 49 -12.99 -2.11 -1.04
N GLU A 50 -12.68 -3.07 -1.92
CA GLU A 50 -12.23 -4.41 -1.50
C GLU A 50 -10.90 -4.34 -0.77
N ILE A 51 -9.92 -3.60 -1.30
CA ILE A 51 -8.62 -3.42 -0.66
C ILE A 51 -8.80 -2.79 0.72
N ARG A 52 -9.65 -1.79 0.85
CA ARG A 52 -9.92 -1.11 2.11
C ARG A 52 -10.57 -2.04 3.14
N GLU A 53 -11.53 -2.84 2.72
CA GLU A 53 -12.15 -3.84 3.60
C GLU A 53 -11.14 -4.91 4.02
N ASN A 54 -10.29 -5.36 3.11
CA ASN A 54 -9.23 -6.32 3.42
C ASN A 54 -8.23 -5.76 4.42
N ILE A 55 -7.89 -4.48 4.34
CA ILE A 55 -7.00 -3.83 5.33
C ILE A 55 -7.62 -3.86 6.72
N LYS A 56 -8.91 -3.57 6.84
CA LYS A 56 -9.64 -3.66 8.13
C LYS A 56 -9.60 -5.09 8.66
N ARG A 57 -9.87 -6.06 7.81
CA ARG A 57 -9.85 -7.47 8.21
C ARG A 57 -8.46 -7.94 8.63
N ILE A 58 -7.41 -7.49 7.94
CA ILE A 58 -6.02 -7.78 8.30
C ILE A 58 -5.73 -7.27 9.71
N LYS A 59 -6.13 -6.06 10.04
CA LYS A 59 -5.95 -5.50 11.40
C LYS A 59 -6.68 -6.30 12.47
N GLU A 60 -7.89 -6.78 12.17
CA GLU A 60 -8.65 -7.66 13.07
C GLU A 60 -7.92 -8.99 13.28
N LEU A 61 -7.43 -9.60 12.20
CA LEU A 61 -6.69 -10.87 12.26
C LEU A 61 -5.39 -10.72 13.06
N ASP A 62 -4.68 -9.62 12.90
CA ASP A 62 -3.48 -9.32 13.68
C ASP A 62 -3.79 -9.22 15.18
N ARG A 63 -4.91 -8.60 15.55
CA ARG A 63 -5.36 -8.51 16.95
C ARG A 63 -5.76 -9.88 17.49
N GLU A 64 -6.50 -10.67 16.70
CA GLU A 64 -6.88 -12.03 17.09
C GLU A 64 -5.64 -12.91 17.31
N ALA A 65 -4.65 -12.83 16.41
CA ALA A 65 -3.41 -13.58 16.53
C ALA A 65 -2.61 -13.16 17.77
N ALA A 66 -2.59 -11.87 18.09
CA ALA A 66 -1.88 -11.36 19.27
C ALA A 66 -2.48 -11.87 20.59
N SER A 67 -3.78 -12.13 20.62
CA SER A 67 -4.47 -12.64 21.81
C SER A 67 -4.63 -14.15 21.84
N ALA A 68 -4.32 -14.85 20.74
CA ALA A 68 -4.44 -16.31 20.67
C ALA A 68 -3.29 -16.98 21.41
N THR A 69 -3.59 -18.12 22.06
CA THR A 69 -2.62 -18.90 22.81
C THR A 69 -2.29 -20.24 22.15
N ASP A 70 -3.15 -20.71 21.24
CA ASP A 70 -2.97 -21.94 20.50
C ASP A 70 -2.15 -21.68 19.23
N ASN A 71 -1.01 -22.39 19.07
CA ASN A 71 -0.14 -22.23 17.90
C ASN A 71 -0.85 -22.56 16.59
N ASN A 72 -1.73 -23.55 16.54
CA ASN A 72 -2.49 -23.89 15.34
C ASN A 72 -3.44 -22.76 14.95
N GLU A 73 -4.09 -22.12 15.92
CA GLU A 73 -4.96 -20.98 15.70
C GLU A 73 -4.17 -19.79 15.14
N ILE A 74 -3.02 -19.50 15.74
CA ILE A 74 -2.13 -18.42 15.28
C ILE A 74 -1.71 -18.65 13.82
N VAL A 75 -1.27 -19.86 13.47
CA VAL A 75 -0.87 -20.20 12.10
C VAL A 75 -2.03 -20.01 11.12
N ASN A 76 -3.23 -20.46 11.48
CA ASN A 76 -4.41 -20.31 10.61
C ASN A 76 -4.78 -18.83 10.42
N LEU A 77 -4.73 -18.01 11.48
CA LEU A 77 -5.00 -16.57 11.39
C LEU A 77 -3.97 -15.87 10.50
N MET A 78 -2.70 -16.22 10.64
CA MET A 78 -1.63 -15.64 9.81
C MET A 78 -1.76 -16.02 8.34
N LYS A 79 -2.21 -17.25 8.03
CA LYS A 79 -2.48 -17.66 6.64
C LYS A 79 -3.61 -16.82 6.03
N LYS A 80 -4.70 -16.60 6.74
CA LYS A 80 -5.80 -15.77 6.29
C LYS A 80 -5.34 -14.33 6.04
N ARG A 81 -4.56 -13.79 6.98
CA ARG A 81 -3.98 -12.45 6.87
C ARG A 81 -3.11 -12.32 5.61
N ASN A 82 -2.21 -13.27 5.39
CA ASN A 82 -1.30 -13.24 4.25
C ASN A 82 -2.03 -13.38 2.91
N ASN A 83 -3.08 -14.18 2.85
CA ASN A 83 -3.92 -14.32 1.67
C ASN A 83 -4.58 -12.97 1.30
N LEU A 84 -5.13 -12.26 2.28
CA LEU A 84 -5.73 -10.94 2.06
C LEU A 84 -4.68 -9.92 1.61
N LYS A 85 -3.51 -9.92 2.24
CA LYS A 85 -2.40 -9.05 1.87
C LYS A 85 -1.95 -9.30 0.42
N ASN A 86 -1.80 -10.55 0.03
CA ASN A 86 -1.42 -10.92 -1.33
C ASN A 86 -2.48 -10.50 -2.34
N ARG A 87 -3.75 -10.67 -2.01
CA ARG A 87 -4.87 -10.21 -2.86
C ARG A 87 -4.82 -8.71 -3.08
N ASN A 88 -4.56 -7.92 -2.03
CA ASN A 88 -4.44 -6.48 -2.14
C ASN A 88 -3.27 -6.08 -3.03
N LEU A 89 -2.13 -6.74 -2.90
CA LEU A 89 -0.95 -6.47 -3.74
C LEU A 89 -1.24 -6.76 -5.21
N GLU A 90 -1.87 -7.89 -5.52
CA GLU A 90 -2.26 -8.23 -6.89
C GLU A 90 -3.18 -7.18 -7.50
N LYS A 91 -4.20 -6.76 -6.76
CA LYS A 91 -5.14 -5.74 -7.24
C LYS A 91 -4.44 -4.40 -7.47
N SER A 92 -3.59 -3.98 -6.53
CA SER A 92 -2.85 -2.73 -6.66
C SER A 92 -1.91 -2.78 -7.88
N ASP A 93 -1.24 -3.89 -8.11
CA ASP A 93 -0.37 -4.08 -9.28
C ASP A 93 -1.16 -4.03 -10.59
N GLN A 94 -2.34 -4.62 -10.64
CA GLN A 94 -3.22 -4.55 -11.82
C GLN A 94 -3.63 -3.11 -12.12
N TYR A 95 -4.00 -2.34 -11.10
CA TYR A 95 -4.30 -0.91 -11.26
C TYR A 95 -3.08 -0.12 -11.71
N MET A 96 -1.90 -0.47 -11.21
CA MET A 96 -0.64 0.18 -11.62
C MET A 96 -0.43 0.03 -13.14
N VAL A 97 -0.62 -1.16 -13.68
CA VAL A 97 -0.52 -1.41 -15.12
C VAL A 97 -1.56 -0.61 -15.90
N VAL A 98 -2.81 -0.60 -15.44
CA VAL A 98 -3.91 0.06 -16.16
C VAL A 98 -3.76 1.59 -16.16
N PHE A 99 -3.41 2.19 -15.02
CA PHE A 99 -3.43 3.65 -14.87
C PHE A 99 -2.07 4.33 -15.04
N THR A 100 -0.97 3.62 -14.85
CA THR A 100 0.38 4.19 -15.03
C THR A 100 1.16 3.56 -16.18
N GLY A 101 0.70 2.42 -16.72
CA GLY A 101 1.38 1.73 -17.82
C GLY A 101 2.66 1.03 -17.44
N VAL A 102 2.88 0.78 -16.15
CA VAL A 102 4.11 0.14 -15.66
C VAL A 102 3.89 -1.32 -15.33
#